data_52479b58cc0b2a0ad267de401873951d
#
_entry.id   52479b58cc0b2a0ad267de401873951d
#
_cell.length_a   1.000
_cell.length_b   1.000
_cell.length_c   1.000
_cell.angle_alpha   90.00
_cell.angle_beta   90.00
_cell.angle_gamma   90.00
#
_symmetry.space_group_name_H-M   'P 1'
#
loop_
_entity.id
_entity.type
_entity.pdbx_description
1 polymer ?
#
loop_
_entity_poly.entity_id
_entity_poly.type
_entity_poly.pdbx_seq_one_letter_code
_entity_poly.pdbx_strand_id
1 'polypeptide(L)'
;MKEFSIDRNTEGQRIDRYLSDELEDRSRSYIQKIMKEGYVKVNQKPVKSNYRLSFGDSVEVTLPEAKEPDIVPENIPLDILYEDQDIIMINKPKQMVVHPAPGHYSGTLVNALAYYFRDTPDYDVSDPRLGLVHRIDKDTSGLLVI
;
A
#
# COMPACT_ATOMS: atom_id res chain seq x y z
N MET A 1 -5.75 10.98 13.39
CA MET A 1 -4.96 10.90 14.65
C MET A 1 -5.76 10.08 15.65
N LYS A 2 -5.15 9.07 16.28
CA LYS A 2 -5.74 8.28 17.37
C LYS A 2 -4.92 8.50 18.63
N GLU A 3 -5.58 8.53 19.79
CA GLU A 3 -4.95 8.73 21.10
C GLU A 3 -5.38 7.60 22.03
N PHE A 4 -4.43 7.07 22.80
CA PHE A 4 -4.63 5.98 23.75
C PHE A 4 -4.07 6.38 25.11
N SER A 5 -4.83 6.16 26.17
CA SER A 5 -4.37 6.34 27.56
C SER A 5 -4.02 4.98 28.15
N ILE A 6 -2.83 4.86 28.71
CA ILE A 6 -2.33 3.58 29.23
C ILE A 6 -2.83 3.37 30.65
N ASP A 7 -3.50 2.27 30.85
CA ASP A 7 -4.02 1.82 32.15
C ASP A 7 -3.05 0.83 32.84
N ARG A 8 -3.44 0.34 34.02
CA ARG A 8 -2.64 -0.62 34.77
C ARG A 8 -2.56 -2.00 34.12
N ASN A 9 -3.52 -2.37 33.23
CA ASN A 9 -3.54 -3.68 32.60
C ASN A 9 -2.56 -3.74 31.42
N THR A 10 -2.27 -2.60 30.83
CA THR A 10 -1.40 -2.45 29.67
C THR A 10 0.00 -1.94 30.02
N GLU A 11 0.21 -1.57 31.32
CA GLU A 11 1.53 -1.18 31.85
C GLU A 11 2.59 -2.27 31.65
N GLY A 12 3.79 -1.88 31.27
CA GLY A 12 4.92 -2.78 31.00
C GLY A 12 4.90 -3.47 29.64
N GLN A 13 3.80 -3.41 28.90
CA GLN A 13 3.75 -3.90 27.53
C GLN A 13 4.69 -3.11 26.62
N ARG A 14 5.20 -3.78 25.59
CA ARG A 14 5.94 -3.08 24.54
C ARG A 14 4.94 -2.33 23.64
N ILE A 15 5.25 -1.07 23.35
CA ILE A 15 4.38 -0.19 22.55
C ILE A 15 4.10 -0.75 21.14
N ASP A 16 5.08 -1.41 20.50
CA ASP A 16 4.89 -1.99 19.17
C ASP A 16 3.89 -3.16 19.16
N ARG A 17 3.80 -3.91 20.28
CA ARG A 17 2.82 -4.97 20.45
C ARG A 17 1.46 -4.39 20.81
N TYR A 18 1.40 -3.52 21.79
CA TYR A 18 0.18 -2.85 22.21
C TYR A 18 -0.55 -2.20 21.03
N LEU A 19 0.18 -1.40 20.23
CA LEU A 19 -0.42 -0.74 19.08
C LEU A 19 -0.83 -1.70 17.96
N SER A 20 -0.16 -2.85 17.81
CA SER A 20 -0.59 -3.89 16.86
C SER A 20 -1.89 -4.56 17.31
N ASP A 21 -2.10 -4.70 18.61
CA ASP A 21 -3.32 -5.28 19.18
C ASP A 21 -4.50 -4.27 19.10
N GLU A 22 -4.24 -2.98 19.36
CA GLU A 22 -5.25 -1.90 19.30
C GLU A 22 -5.63 -1.47 17.87
N LEU A 23 -4.74 -1.68 16.92
CA LEU A 23 -4.92 -1.32 15.52
C LEU A 23 -5.02 -2.61 14.69
N GLU A 24 -6.13 -3.34 14.84
CA GLU A 24 -6.38 -4.68 14.30
C GLU A 24 -6.02 -4.85 12.82
N ASP A 25 -6.15 -3.78 12.02
CA ASP A 25 -5.84 -3.78 10.59
C ASP A 25 -4.34 -3.56 10.28
N ARG A 26 -3.46 -3.49 11.29
CA ARG A 26 -2.07 -3.09 11.10
C ARG A 26 -1.09 -4.09 11.69
N SER A 27 -0.20 -4.60 10.84
CA SER A 27 0.84 -5.52 11.30
C SER A 27 1.86 -4.82 12.20
N ARG A 28 2.48 -5.58 13.09
CA ARG A 28 3.55 -5.09 13.97
C ARG A 28 4.73 -4.47 13.22
N SER A 29 5.08 -5.00 12.05
CA SER A 29 6.13 -4.44 11.19
C SER A 29 5.75 -3.06 10.66
N TYR A 30 4.46 -2.86 10.32
CA TYR A 30 3.95 -1.55 9.95
C TYR A 30 4.04 -0.55 11.12
N ILE A 31 3.64 -0.96 12.33
CA ILE A 31 3.76 -0.13 13.52
C ILE A 31 5.20 0.31 13.77
N GLN A 32 6.16 -0.62 13.69
CA GLN A 32 7.58 -0.31 13.85
C GLN A 32 8.09 0.68 12.79
N LYS A 33 7.57 0.59 11.55
CA LYS A 33 7.90 1.52 10.47
C LYS A 33 7.41 2.93 10.81
N ILE A 34 6.13 3.11 11.12
CA ILE A 34 5.55 4.43 11.43
C ILE A 34 6.15 5.03 12.71
N MET A 35 6.56 4.21 13.67
CA MET A 35 7.32 4.67 14.85
C MET A 35 8.68 5.24 14.47
N LYS A 36 9.42 4.56 13.58
CA LYS A 36 10.71 5.03 13.07
C LYS A 36 10.59 6.34 12.30
N GLU A 37 9.47 6.54 11.62
CA GLU A 37 9.14 7.75 10.86
C GLU A 37 8.58 8.89 11.74
N GLY A 38 8.40 8.65 13.07
CA GLY A 38 7.99 9.67 14.04
C GLY A 38 6.48 9.90 14.14
N TYR A 39 5.66 9.04 13.53
CA TYR A 39 4.19 9.12 13.57
C TYR A 39 3.57 8.62 14.88
N VAL A 40 4.39 8.08 15.78
CA VAL A 40 3.95 7.64 17.12
C VAL A 40 4.74 8.38 18.18
N LYS A 41 4.02 8.97 19.12
CA LYS A 41 4.59 9.72 20.24
C LYS A 41 3.99 9.20 21.56
N VAL A 42 4.80 9.22 22.61
CA VAL A 42 4.36 9.00 24.00
C VAL A 42 4.64 10.29 24.77
N ASN A 43 3.61 10.83 25.39
CA ASN A 43 3.70 12.13 26.09
C ASN A 43 4.36 13.21 25.21
N GLN A 44 3.92 13.27 23.94
CA GLN A 44 4.39 14.21 22.90
C GLN A 44 5.86 13.98 22.42
N LYS A 45 6.51 12.90 22.84
CA LYS A 45 7.90 12.59 22.44
C LYS A 45 7.97 11.30 21.61
N PRO A 46 8.79 11.25 20.56
CA PRO A 46 9.01 10.02 19.81
C PRO A 46 9.74 9.01 20.69
N VAL A 47 9.35 7.74 20.58
CA VAL A 47 9.93 6.62 21.33
C VAL A 47 10.36 5.48 20.42
N LYS A 48 11.26 4.62 20.91
CA LYS A 48 11.67 3.42 20.18
C LYS A 48 10.59 2.35 20.23
N SER A 49 10.54 1.46 19.25
CA SER A 49 9.54 0.39 19.15
C SER A 49 9.53 -0.60 20.32
N ASN A 50 10.60 -0.67 21.07
CA ASN A 50 10.71 -1.50 22.28
C ASN A 50 10.39 -0.74 23.57
N TYR A 51 9.90 0.50 23.48
CA TYR A 51 9.47 1.27 24.66
C TYR A 51 8.43 0.47 25.45
N ARG A 52 8.58 0.47 26.78
CA ARG A 52 7.61 -0.16 27.67
C ARG A 52 6.70 0.92 28.23
N LEU A 53 5.42 0.72 27.99
CA LEU A 53 4.37 1.64 28.43
C LEU A 53 4.32 1.72 29.96
N SER A 54 4.12 2.93 30.49
CA SER A 54 3.92 3.18 31.89
C SER A 54 2.48 3.64 32.14
N PHE A 55 1.97 3.32 33.34
CA PHE A 55 0.64 3.82 33.73
C PHE A 55 0.56 5.34 33.59
N GLY A 56 -0.48 5.82 32.94
CA GLY A 56 -0.71 7.26 32.71
C GLY A 56 -0.01 7.82 31.46
N ASP A 57 0.73 6.99 30.69
CA ASP A 57 1.24 7.44 29.40
C ASP A 57 0.09 7.76 28.44
N SER A 58 0.23 8.86 27.68
CA SER A 58 -0.61 9.19 26.54
C SER A 58 0.13 8.83 25.26
N VAL A 59 -0.44 7.93 24.46
CA VAL A 59 0.13 7.48 23.19
C VAL A 59 -0.65 8.09 22.05
N GLU A 60 0.01 8.93 21.27
CA GLU A 60 -0.53 9.57 20.07
C GLU A 60 -0.04 8.84 18.83
N VAL A 61 -0.97 8.44 17.94
CA VAL A 61 -0.67 7.78 16.67
C VAL A 61 -1.29 8.59 15.53
N THR A 62 -0.45 9.14 14.68
CA THR A 62 -0.85 9.74 13.41
C THR A 62 -0.64 8.69 12.32
N LEU A 63 -1.72 8.11 11.81
CA LEU A 63 -1.58 7.21 10.67
C LEU A 63 -1.30 8.04 9.42
N PRO A 64 -0.14 7.85 8.75
CA PRO A 64 0.08 8.49 7.46
C PRO A 64 -1.00 8.01 6.49
N GLU A 65 -1.54 8.92 5.69
CA GLU A 65 -2.35 8.53 4.55
C GLU A 65 -1.51 7.61 3.67
N ALA A 66 -2.07 6.48 3.28
CA ALA A 66 -1.46 5.63 2.28
C ALA A 66 -1.42 6.45 0.99
N LYS A 67 -0.31 7.11 0.70
CA LYS A 67 -0.08 7.62 -0.65
C LYS A 67 0.08 6.40 -1.54
N GLU A 68 -0.97 6.11 -2.29
CA GLU A 68 -0.81 5.23 -3.43
C GLU A 68 0.23 5.88 -4.35
N PRO A 69 1.19 5.11 -4.85
CA PRO A 69 2.20 5.66 -5.74
C PRO A 69 1.49 6.24 -6.97
N ASP A 70 1.84 7.48 -7.34
CA ASP A 70 1.36 8.06 -8.58
C ASP A 70 1.73 7.14 -9.73
N ILE A 71 0.72 6.69 -10.48
CA ILE A 71 0.93 5.84 -11.64
C ILE A 71 1.43 6.72 -12.78
N VAL A 72 2.69 6.58 -13.10
CA VAL A 72 3.29 7.28 -14.23
C VAL A 72 3.04 6.48 -15.51
N PRO A 73 2.37 7.05 -16.53
CA PRO A 73 2.19 6.38 -17.82
C PRO A 73 3.52 6.06 -18.49
N GLU A 74 3.70 4.80 -18.91
CA GLU A 74 4.92 4.35 -19.59
C GLU A 74 4.58 3.64 -20.91
N ASN A 75 5.25 4.01 -21.98
CA ASN A 75 5.07 3.37 -23.30
C ASN A 75 5.72 1.98 -23.33
N ILE A 76 5.06 1.03 -22.70
CA ILE A 76 5.45 -0.37 -22.66
C ILE A 76 4.52 -1.15 -23.60
N PRO A 77 5.03 -1.92 -24.56
CA PRO A 77 4.21 -2.74 -25.44
C PRO A 77 3.33 -3.72 -24.68
N LEU A 78 2.04 -3.77 -25.01
CA LEU A 78 1.07 -4.72 -24.47
C LEU A 78 0.77 -5.79 -25.50
N ASP A 79 0.81 -7.06 -25.11
CA ASP A 79 0.39 -8.20 -25.94
C ASP A 79 -1.13 -8.40 -25.74
N ILE A 80 -1.93 -7.63 -26.51
CA ILE A 80 -3.38 -7.65 -26.46
C ILE A 80 -3.90 -8.75 -27.37
N LEU A 81 -4.60 -9.72 -26.80
CA LEU A 81 -5.18 -10.84 -27.53
C LEU A 81 -6.65 -10.61 -27.93
N TYR A 82 -7.36 -9.82 -27.14
CA TYR A 82 -8.74 -9.44 -27.40
C TYR A 82 -9.04 -8.08 -26.76
N GLU A 83 -9.87 -7.30 -27.42
CA GLU A 83 -10.34 -6.01 -26.94
C GLU A 83 -11.73 -5.71 -27.52
N ASP A 84 -12.63 -5.24 -26.70
CA ASP A 84 -13.91 -4.66 -27.08
C ASP A 84 -14.22 -3.40 -26.24
N GLN A 85 -15.49 -2.99 -26.16
CA GLN A 85 -15.88 -1.78 -25.41
C GLN A 85 -15.85 -1.96 -23.90
N ASP A 86 -15.87 -3.21 -23.41
CA ASP A 86 -16.05 -3.54 -22.01
C ASP A 86 -14.81 -4.19 -21.38
N ILE A 87 -14.00 -4.93 -22.16
CA ILE A 87 -12.85 -5.67 -21.65
C ILE A 87 -11.64 -5.64 -22.59
N ILE A 88 -10.47 -5.78 -21.99
CA ILE A 88 -9.21 -6.09 -22.65
C ILE A 88 -8.62 -7.39 -22.09
N MET A 89 -8.16 -8.28 -22.95
CA MET A 89 -7.42 -9.48 -22.57
C MET A 89 -5.95 -9.34 -22.96
N ILE A 90 -5.08 -9.33 -21.96
CA ILE A 90 -3.64 -9.14 -22.13
C ILE A 90 -2.88 -10.41 -21.74
N ASN A 91 -1.95 -10.84 -22.58
CA ASN A 91 -0.97 -11.85 -22.23
C ASN A 91 0.23 -11.22 -21.54
N LYS A 92 0.24 -11.24 -20.21
CA LYS A 92 1.32 -10.66 -19.42
C LYS A 92 2.61 -11.48 -19.57
N PRO A 93 3.75 -10.87 -19.92
CA PRO A 93 5.03 -11.59 -19.92
C PRO A 93 5.51 -11.92 -18.50
N LYS A 94 6.45 -12.86 -18.39
CA LYS A 94 7.24 -13.07 -17.17
C LYS A 94 8.04 -11.82 -16.83
N GLN A 95 8.41 -11.68 -15.55
CA GLN A 95 9.20 -10.58 -14.99
C GLN A 95 8.50 -9.20 -14.98
N MET A 96 7.25 -9.12 -15.41
CA MET A 96 6.44 -7.92 -15.30
C MET A 96 5.56 -7.97 -14.03
N VAL A 97 5.69 -6.97 -13.18
CA VAL A 97 4.80 -6.76 -12.03
C VAL A 97 3.48 -6.17 -12.53
N VAL A 98 2.36 -6.61 -11.97
CA VAL A 98 1.04 -6.10 -12.39
C VAL A 98 0.81 -4.68 -11.87
N HIS A 99 0.99 -4.45 -10.57
CA HIS A 99 0.72 -3.17 -9.91
C HIS A 99 1.96 -2.67 -9.15
N PRO A 100 2.26 -1.37 -9.14
CA PRO A 100 3.39 -0.82 -8.40
C PRO A 100 3.43 -1.29 -6.95
N ALA A 101 4.61 -1.68 -6.50
CA ALA A 101 4.87 -2.17 -5.15
C ALA A 101 6.26 -1.68 -4.68
N PRO A 102 6.58 -1.74 -3.39
CA PRO A 102 7.90 -1.37 -2.89
C PRO A 102 9.04 -2.05 -3.66
N GLY A 103 9.89 -1.22 -4.27
CA GLY A 103 10.99 -1.68 -5.15
C GLY A 103 10.63 -1.88 -6.63
N HIS A 104 9.35 -1.70 -7.02
CA HIS A 104 8.85 -1.81 -8.39
C HIS A 104 7.80 -0.74 -8.65
N TYR A 105 8.20 0.52 -8.78
CA TYR A 105 7.29 1.66 -9.02
C TYR A 105 7.14 2.02 -10.50
N SER A 106 7.91 1.39 -11.38
CA SER A 106 7.92 1.59 -12.82
C SER A 106 8.00 0.24 -13.55
N GLY A 107 7.75 0.23 -14.85
CA GLY A 107 7.80 -0.98 -15.67
C GLY A 107 6.68 -1.98 -15.35
N THR A 108 5.59 -1.56 -14.73
CA THR A 108 4.47 -2.44 -14.38
C THR A 108 3.40 -2.46 -15.46
N LEU A 109 2.52 -3.47 -15.40
CA LEU A 109 1.38 -3.54 -16.33
C LEU A 109 0.48 -2.30 -16.19
N VAL A 110 0.29 -1.81 -14.95
CA VAL A 110 -0.51 -0.59 -14.70
C VAL A 110 0.13 0.65 -15.33
N ASN A 111 1.46 0.79 -15.33
CA ASN A 111 2.13 1.88 -16.05
C ASN A 111 1.87 1.82 -17.56
N ALA A 112 1.89 0.61 -18.13
CA ALA A 112 1.60 0.39 -19.55
C ALA A 112 0.12 0.69 -19.90
N LEU A 113 -0.82 0.27 -19.05
CA LEU A 113 -2.25 0.56 -19.19
C LEU A 113 -2.54 2.06 -19.09
N ALA A 114 -1.91 2.75 -18.13
CA ALA A 114 -2.05 4.20 -18.00
C ALA A 114 -1.62 4.93 -19.27
N TYR A 115 -0.57 4.45 -19.93
CA TYR A 115 -0.14 4.99 -21.22
C TYR A 115 -1.10 4.63 -22.35
N TYR A 116 -1.59 3.41 -22.37
CA TYR A 116 -2.50 2.89 -23.40
C TYR A 116 -3.83 3.67 -23.39
N PHE A 117 -4.39 3.90 -22.21
CA PHE A 117 -5.68 4.58 -22.04
C PHE A 117 -5.61 6.10 -21.92
N ARG A 118 -4.43 6.71 -21.97
CA ARG A 118 -4.25 8.16 -21.73
C ARG A 118 -5.12 9.07 -22.60
N ASP A 119 -5.47 8.62 -23.80
CA ASP A 119 -6.26 9.39 -24.79
C ASP A 119 -7.72 8.86 -24.88
N THR A 120 -8.14 7.96 -23.99
CA THR A 120 -9.49 7.40 -23.97
C THR A 120 -10.40 8.27 -23.11
N PRO A 121 -11.46 8.92 -23.67
CA PRO A 121 -12.22 9.97 -22.97
C PRO A 121 -12.94 9.52 -21.71
N ASP A 122 -13.42 8.27 -21.68
CA ASP A 122 -14.24 7.73 -20.59
C ASP A 122 -13.43 6.90 -19.58
N TYR A 123 -12.08 6.92 -19.70
CA TYR A 123 -11.22 6.15 -18.86
C TYR A 123 -10.63 6.98 -17.70
N ASP A 124 -10.95 6.60 -16.48
CA ASP A 124 -10.47 7.30 -15.30
C ASP A 124 -9.03 6.90 -14.96
N VAL A 125 -8.07 7.70 -15.46
CA VAL A 125 -6.64 7.51 -15.16
C VAL A 125 -6.28 7.77 -13.69
N SER A 126 -7.20 8.31 -12.90
CA SER A 126 -7.02 8.51 -11.46
C SER A 126 -7.37 7.25 -10.65
N ASP A 127 -8.05 6.26 -11.26
CA ASP A 127 -8.25 4.95 -10.63
C ASP A 127 -6.91 4.21 -10.52
N PRO A 128 -6.41 3.95 -9.31
CA PRO A 128 -5.13 3.29 -9.12
C PRO A 128 -5.10 1.86 -9.66
N ARG A 129 -6.25 1.25 -9.93
CA ARG A 129 -6.36 -0.09 -10.49
C ARG A 129 -6.44 -0.12 -12.00
N LEU A 130 -6.84 0.97 -12.64
CA LEU A 130 -6.96 1.07 -14.10
C LEU A 130 -7.70 -0.13 -14.73
N GLY A 131 -8.86 -0.49 -14.16
CA GLY A 131 -9.68 -1.61 -14.63
C GLY A 131 -9.19 -3.01 -14.22
N LEU A 132 -8.08 -3.15 -13.52
CA LEU A 132 -7.59 -4.45 -13.04
C LEU A 132 -8.57 -5.10 -12.06
N VAL A 133 -9.07 -6.28 -12.42
CA VAL A 133 -9.98 -7.08 -11.59
C VAL A 133 -9.27 -8.24 -10.87
N HIS A 134 -8.09 -8.62 -11.33
CA HIS A 134 -7.25 -9.66 -10.73
C HIS A 134 -5.76 -9.45 -11.04
N ARG A 135 -4.91 -10.29 -10.47
CA ARG A 135 -3.46 -10.22 -10.69
C ARG A 135 -2.84 -11.61 -10.71
N ILE A 136 -1.70 -11.72 -11.38
CA ILE A 136 -0.80 -12.87 -11.33
C ILE A 136 0.59 -12.39 -10.90
N ASP A 137 1.42 -13.29 -10.42
CA ASP A 137 2.73 -12.94 -9.89
C ASP A 137 3.69 -12.45 -10.98
N LYS A 138 4.77 -11.75 -10.55
CA LYS A 138 5.79 -11.18 -11.42
C LYS A 138 6.34 -12.20 -12.41
N ASP A 139 6.70 -13.38 -11.94
CA ASP A 139 7.36 -14.41 -12.73
C ASP A 139 6.38 -15.40 -13.43
N THR A 140 5.08 -15.16 -13.24
CA THR A 140 4.01 -15.87 -13.94
C THR A 140 3.64 -15.13 -15.22
N SER A 141 3.59 -15.83 -16.34
CA SER A 141 2.99 -15.32 -17.58
C SER A 141 1.58 -15.87 -17.74
N GLY A 142 0.73 -15.14 -18.45
CA GLY A 142 -0.62 -15.61 -18.74
C GLY A 142 -1.61 -14.47 -18.93
N LEU A 143 -2.86 -14.85 -19.13
CA LEU A 143 -3.94 -13.93 -19.46
C LEU A 143 -4.41 -13.16 -18.22
N LEU A 144 -4.59 -11.87 -18.42
CA LEU A 144 -5.27 -10.96 -17.52
C LEU A 144 -6.46 -10.34 -18.26
N VAL A 145 -7.57 -10.19 -17.56
CA VAL A 145 -8.73 -9.44 -18.00
C VAL A 145 -8.75 -8.11 -17.27
N ILE A 146 -8.97 -7.07 -18.01
CA ILE A 146 -9.01 -5.67 -17.56
C ILE A 146 -10.28 -5.05 -18.09
#